data_c3b69efcbe0ef021c8689319951eebe7
#
_entry.id   c3b69efcbe0ef021c8689319951eebe7
#
_cell.length_a   1.000
_cell.length_b   1.000
_cell.length_c   1.000
_cell.angle_alpha   90.00
_cell.angle_beta   90.00
_cell.angle_gamma   90.00
#
_symmetry.space_group_name_H-M   'P 1'
#
loop_
_entity.id
_entity.type
_entity.pdbx_description
1 polymer ?
#
loop_
_entity_poly.entity_id
_entity_poly.type
_entity_poly.pdbx_seq_one_letter_code
_entity_poly.pdbx_strand_id
1 'polypeptide(L)'
;MTELTATLADGIAAIPPADWDALACPEAATGRPLDPFTTHRFLLALEQSGSVGPGTGWEPHPLLIHRGDQLVAAAPLYLKTHSQG
;
A
#
# COMPACT_ATOMS: atom_id res chain seq x y z
N MET A 1 -23.86 13.83 2.55
CA MET A 1 -22.77 13.14 3.30
C MET A 1 -22.02 12.23 2.36
N THR A 2 -20.72 12.34 2.35
CA THR A 2 -19.90 11.52 1.45
C THR A 2 -19.51 10.23 2.12
N GLU A 3 -19.76 9.11 1.46
CA GLU A 3 -19.39 7.83 2.01
C GLU A 3 -17.93 7.52 1.80
N LEU A 4 -17.36 6.78 2.72
CA LEU A 4 -16.02 6.23 2.58
C LEU A 4 -16.11 4.88 1.90
N THR A 5 -15.23 4.66 0.93
CA THR A 5 -15.16 3.41 0.19
C THR A 5 -13.78 2.79 0.35
N ALA A 6 -13.73 1.54 0.75
CA ALA A 6 -12.49 0.79 0.87
C ALA A 6 -12.32 -0.13 -0.34
N THR A 7 -11.16 -0.09 -0.96
CA THR A 7 -10.83 -0.97 -2.09
C THR A 7 -9.43 -1.55 -1.90
N LEU A 8 -9.17 -2.67 -2.56
CA LEU A 8 -7.85 -3.29 -2.58
C LEU A 8 -7.29 -3.18 -3.98
N ALA A 9 -6.08 -2.64 -4.09
CA ALA A 9 -5.39 -2.57 -5.37
C ALA A 9 -4.68 -3.90 -5.65
N ASP A 10 -4.24 -4.09 -6.89
CA ASP A 10 -3.56 -5.32 -7.30
C ASP A 10 -2.06 -5.28 -7.05
N GLY A 11 -1.55 -4.19 -6.52
CA GLY A 11 -0.14 -4.03 -6.22
C GLY A 11 0.18 -2.57 -6.07
N ILE A 12 1.35 -2.28 -5.52
CA ILE A 12 1.75 -0.89 -5.25
C ILE A 12 2.07 -0.13 -6.53
N ALA A 13 2.44 -0.87 -7.59
CA ALA A 13 2.77 -0.23 -8.87
C ALA A 13 1.57 0.47 -9.51
N ALA A 14 0.35 0.11 -9.11
CA ALA A 14 -0.86 0.72 -9.62
C ALA A 14 -1.13 2.10 -9.01
N ILE A 15 -0.36 2.51 -8.00
CA ILE A 15 -0.61 3.71 -7.22
C ILE A 15 0.53 4.70 -7.45
N PRO A 16 0.22 5.97 -7.76
CA PRO A 16 1.27 6.99 -7.89
C PRO A 16 2.08 7.13 -6.59
N PRO A 17 3.42 7.13 -6.68
CA PRO A 17 4.26 7.17 -5.48
C PRO A 17 3.98 8.37 -4.57
N ALA A 18 3.78 9.56 -5.14
CA ALA A 18 3.52 10.74 -4.33
C ALA A 18 2.22 10.64 -3.56
N ASP A 19 1.19 10.07 -4.18
CA ASP A 19 -0.10 9.90 -3.53
C ASP A 19 0.00 8.91 -2.38
N TRP A 20 0.71 7.82 -2.60
CA TRP A 20 0.89 6.82 -1.57
C TRP A 20 1.68 7.37 -0.39
N ASP A 21 2.84 7.96 -0.66
CA ASP A 21 3.74 8.43 0.40
C ASP A 21 3.10 9.52 1.25
N ALA A 22 2.27 10.36 0.65
CA ALA A 22 1.59 11.42 1.39
C ALA A 22 0.61 10.86 2.42
N LEU A 23 0.04 9.69 2.17
CA LEU A 23 -0.97 9.11 3.04
C LEU A 23 -0.43 8.01 3.94
N ALA A 24 0.46 7.17 3.41
CA ALA A 24 1.00 6.05 4.17
C ALA A 24 2.23 6.41 4.98
N CYS A 25 2.86 7.56 4.67
CA CYS A 25 4.07 8.02 5.35
C CYS A 25 3.87 9.44 5.87
N PRO A 26 2.89 9.69 6.77
CA PRO A 26 2.60 11.04 7.23
C PRO A 26 3.74 11.67 8.03
N GLU A 27 4.66 10.87 8.55
CA GLU A 27 5.81 11.37 9.28
C GLU A 27 6.70 12.26 8.41
N ALA A 28 6.66 12.11 7.11
CA ALA A 28 7.41 12.98 6.21
C ALA A 28 6.92 14.43 6.30
N ALA A 29 5.62 14.63 6.54
CA ALA A 29 5.03 15.96 6.66
C ALA A 29 5.18 16.54 8.07
N THR A 30 5.40 15.69 9.07
CA THR A 30 5.50 16.13 10.47
C THR A 30 6.93 16.32 10.95
N GLY A 31 7.91 15.98 10.11
CA GLY A 31 9.32 16.11 10.47
C GLY A 31 9.85 14.97 11.33
N ARG A 32 9.06 13.95 11.58
CA ARG A 32 9.53 12.77 12.30
C ARG A 32 10.33 11.86 11.35
N PRO A 33 11.19 11.00 11.89
CA PRO A 33 11.92 10.06 11.05
C PRO A 33 10.95 9.22 10.20
N LEU A 34 11.24 9.14 8.91
CA LEU A 34 10.40 8.37 7.98
C LEU A 34 10.63 6.88 8.20
N ASP A 35 9.55 6.11 8.25
CA ASP A 35 9.65 4.65 8.24
C ASP A 35 9.87 4.20 6.80
N PRO A 36 11.07 3.74 6.44
CA PRO A 36 11.34 3.37 5.05
C PRO A 36 10.54 2.16 4.59
N PHE A 37 10.06 1.34 5.52
CA PHE A 37 9.37 0.10 5.19
C PHE A 37 7.94 0.32 4.73
N THR A 38 7.41 1.54 4.85
CA THR A 38 6.07 1.86 4.38
C THR A 38 6.07 2.73 3.11
N THR A 39 7.25 3.13 2.62
CA THR A 39 7.33 3.96 1.43
C THR A 39 6.95 3.18 0.18
N HIS A 40 6.42 3.89 -0.81
CA HIS A 40 6.10 3.29 -2.11
C HIS A 40 7.33 2.62 -2.72
N ARG A 41 8.48 3.28 -2.61
CA ARG A 41 9.73 2.77 -3.17
C ARG A 41 10.10 1.41 -2.58
N PHE A 42 9.99 1.26 -1.26
CA PHE A 42 10.32 0.00 -0.60
C PHE A 42 9.33 -1.10 -1.00
N LEU A 43 8.03 -0.77 -0.97
CA LEU A 43 6.98 -1.74 -1.30
C LEU A 43 7.07 -2.19 -2.75
N LEU A 44 7.38 -1.26 -3.65
CA LEU A 44 7.59 -1.60 -5.05
C LEU A 44 8.80 -2.52 -5.22
N ALA A 45 9.88 -2.29 -4.46
CA ALA A 45 11.05 -3.14 -4.51
C ALA A 45 10.72 -4.58 -4.08
N LEU A 46 9.85 -4.74 -3.08
CA LEU A 46 9.41 -6.07 -2.66
C LEU A 46 8.65 -6.78 -3.79
N GLU A 47 7.80 -6.06 -4.51
CA GLU A 47 7.06 -6.65 -5.62
C GLU A 47 7.98 -6.99 -6.78
N GLN A 48 8.90 -6.10 -7.11
CA GLN A 48 9.80 -6.31 -8.25
C GLN A 48 10.85 -7.38 -8.00
N SER A 49 11.25 -7.57 -6.74
CA SER A 49 12.25 -8.58 -6.40
C SER A 49 11.67 -9.98 -6.31
N GLY A 50 10.34 -10.12 -6.35
CA GLY A 50 9.70 -11.42 -6.21
C GLY A 50 9.58 -11.88 -4.77
N SER A 51 9.80 -10.99 -3.80
CA SER A 51 9.63 -11.33 -2.38
C SER A 51 8.17 -11.52 -2.03
N VAL A 52 7.27 -10.87 -2.76
CA VAL A 52 5.82 -11.04 -2.64
C VAL A 52 5.25 -11.18 -4.04
N GLY A 53 4.04 -11.69 -4.15
CA GLY A 53 3.37 -11.85 -5.43
C GLY A 53 3.13 -13.31 -5.76
N PRO A 54 2.81 -13.61 -7.03
CA PRO A 54 2.47 -14.97 -7.43
C PRO A 54 3.58 -15.96 -7.08
N GLY A 55 3.18 -17.07 -6.48
CA GLY A 55 4.11 -18.14 -6.13
C GLY A 55 4.79 -17.99 -4.78
N THR A 56 4.64 -16.86 -4.11
CA THR A 56 5.29 -16.63 -2.82
C THR A 56 4.40 -16.97 -1.62
N GLY A 57 3.09 -17.07 -1.85
CA GLY A 57 2.12 -17.23 -0.77
C GLY A 57 1.66 -15.91 -0.19
N TRP A 58 2.24 -14.79 -0.60
CA TRP A 58 1.88 -13.45 -0.13
C TRP A 58 1.53 -12.58 -1.31
N GLU A 59 0.28 -12.14 -1.39
CA GLU A 59 -0.17 -11.26 -2.45
C GLU A 59 -0.31 -9.84 -1.94
N PRO A 60 0.34 -8.86 -2.60
CA PRO A 60 0.19 -7.46 -2.22
C PRO A 60 -1.14 -6.92 -2.71
N HIS A 61 -1.92 -6.38 -1.78
CA HIS A 61 -3.19 -5.72 -2.09
C HIS A 61 -3.31 -4.47 -1.25
N PRO A 62 -2.62 -3.38 -1.66
CA PRO A 62 -2.70 -2.14 -0.89
C PRO A 62 -4.14 -1.70 -0.67
N LEU A 63 -4.44 -1.35 0.57
CA LEU A 63 -5.76 -0.87 0.95
C LEU A 63 -5.86 0.62 0.67
N LEU A 64 -6.92 1.01 -0.03
CA LEU A 64 -7.17 2.40 -0.37
C LEU A 64 -8.54 2.81 0.17
N ILE A 65 -8.60 3.95 0.84
CA ILE A 65 -9.85 4.51 1.33
C ILE A 65 -10.11 5.80 0.60
N HIS A 66 -11.27 5.88 -0.03
CA HIS A 66 -11.69 7.07 -0.77
C HIS A 66 -12.90 7.72 -0.10
N ARG A 67 -12.94 9.03 -0.18
CA ARG A 67 -14.15 9.80 0.14
C ARG A 67 -14.61 10.42 -1.16
N GLY A 68 -15.69 9.86 -1.75
CA GLY A 68 -16.07 10.24 -3.10
C GLY A 68 -14.95 9.87 -4.05
N ASP A 69 -14.42 10.83 -4.78
CA ASP A 69 -13.32 10.61 -5.72
C ASP A 69 -11.95 10.89 -5.13
N GLN A 70 -11.90 11.28 -3.85
CA GLN A 70 -10.64 11.66 -3.23
C GLN A 70 -10.08 10.51 -2.41
N LEU A 71 -8.81 10.18 -2.66
CA LEU A 71 -8.08 9.20 -1.85
C LEU A 71 -7.70 9.88 -0.52
N VAL A 72 -8.17 9.33 0.60
CA VAL A 72 -7.97 9.94 1.91
C VAL A 72 -7.12 9.10 2.86
N ALA A 73 -6.92 7.82 2.56
CA ALA A 73 -6.06 6.96 3.37
C ALA A 73 -5.54 5.80 2.55
N ALA A 74 -4.39 5.28 2.93
CA ALA A 74 -3.77 4.14 2.26
C ALA A 74 -2.90 3.37 3.26
N ALA A 75 -2.85 2.06 3.09
CA ALA A 75 -2.04 1.20 3.94
C ALA A 75 -1.56 -0.03 3.17
N PRO A 76 -0.34 -0.51 3.42
CA PRO A 76 0.09 -1.76 2.82
C PRO A 76 -0.67 -2.94 3.41
N LEU A 77 -1.05 -3.88 2.55
CA LEU A 77 -1.75 -5.07 2.98
C LEU A 77 -1.28 -6.25 2.13
N TYR A 78 -0.96 -7.35 2.78
CA TYR A 78 -0.55 -8.58 2.11
C TYR A 78 -1.45 -9.70 2.56
N LEU A 79 -2.06 -10.37 1.58
CA LEU A 79 -2.94 -11.48 1.85
C LEU A 79 -2.16 -12.79 1.69
N LYS A 80 -2.27 -13.65 2.67
CA LYS A 80 -1.63 -14.96 2.59
C LYS A 80 -2.52 -15.87 1.77
N THR A 81 -1.98 -16.39 0.66
CA THR A 81 -2.75 -17.19 -0.28
C THR A 81 -2.63 -18.69 -0.03
N HIS A 82 -1.63 -19.12 0.75
CA HIS A 82 -1.46 -20.53 1.09
C HIS A 82 -1.79 -20.73 2.54
N SER A 83 -2.75 -21.61 2.81
CA SER A 83 -3.16 -21.91 4.17
C SER A 83 -2.25 -22.93 4.84
N GLN A 84 -1.36 -23.52 4.09
CA GLN A 84 -0.43 -24.48 4.67
C GLN A 84 0.76 -23.80 5.23
N GLY A 85 1.05 -24.18 6.35
CA GLY A 85 2.24 -23.68 7.00
C GLY A 85 3.49 -24.07 6.25
#